data_d6ffb8af8561e6d6df3517d0e250cae5
#
_entry.id   d6ffb8af8561e6d6df3517d0e250cae5
#
_cell.length_a   1.000
_cell.length_b   1.000
_cell.length_c   1.000
_cell.angle_alpha   90.00
_cell.angle_beta   90.00
_cell.angle_gamma   90.00
#
_symmetry.space_group_name_H-M   'P 1'
#
loop_
_entity.id
_entity.type
_entity.pdbx_description
1 polymer ?
#
loop_
_entity_poly.entity_id
_entity_poly.type
_entity_poly.pdbx_seq_one_letter_code
_entity_poly.pdbx_strand_id
1 'polypeptide(L)'
;MSFFVNTMVCGFSLYQILAFFLIYSCLGWCLEVIYAAVSTGQLVNRGFLNGPVCPIYGFGMIIVLFTLSPLADNLLLLYLGGVILPSVLELVGGWALYKLYHTRWWDYSDFPFNIGGYICLEFSLLWGVGTVVVMKAVPRDRGLCGDGPPDGGLCPHVHPVRLLRRRRGGDRLCGL
;
A
#
# COMPACT_ATOMS: atom_id res chain seq x y z
N MET A 1 5.74 21.61 -11.02
CA MET A 1 4.87 20.41 -11.12
C MET A 1 5.55 19.24 -11.82
N SER A 2 6.43 19.46 -12.79
CA SER A 2 7.19 18.41 -13.49
C SER A 2 8.17 17.61 -12.60
N PHE A 3 8.73 18.20 -11.55
CA PHE A 3 9.67 17.53 -10.65
C PHE A 3 9.05 16.30 -9.95
N PHE A 4 7.83 16.45 -9.42
CA PHE A 4 7.14 15.35 -8.71
C PHE A 4 6.73 14.18 -9.60
N VAL A 5 6.50 14.43 -10.88
CA VAL A 5 6.10 13.40 -11.84
C VAL A 5 7.32 12.64 -12.38
N ASN A 6 8.47 13.32 -12.52
CA ASN A 6 9.67 12.74 -13.13
C ASN A 6 10.61 12.05 -12.15
N THR A 7 10.42 12.25 -10.83
CA THR A 7 11.24 11.56 -9.82
C THR A 7 10.67 10.17 -9.57
N MET A 8 11.40 9.13 -9.99
CA MET A 8 11.03 7.74 -9.80
C MET A 8 11.77 7.14 -8.62
N VAL A 9 11.05 6.48 -7.72
CA VAL A 9 11.60 5.75 -6.58
C VAL A 9 11.03 4.33 -6.61
N CYS A 10 11.89 3.34 -6.77
CA CYS A 10 11.50 1.92 -6.85
C CYS A 10 10.37 1.63 -7.87
N GLY A 11 10.39 2.30 -9.03
CA GLY A 11 9.40 2.10 -10.08
C GLY A 11 8.10 2.91 -9.94
N PHE A 12 7.95 3.69 -8.88
CA PHE A 12 6.80 4.59 -8.68
C PHE A 12 7.24 6.06 -8.76
N SER A 13 6.41 6.91 -9.36
CA SER A 13 6.63 8.35 -9.30
C SER A 13 6.35 8.88 -7.88
N LEU A 14 7.01 9.97 -7.52
CA LEU A 14 6.77 10.60 -6.21
C LEU A 14 5.28 10.96 -6.02
N TYR A 15 4.61 11.34 -7.10
CA TYR A 15 3.16 11.59 -7.09
C TYR A 15 2.36 10.33 -6.71
N GLN A 16 2.68 9.17 -7.28
CA GLN A 16 2.02 7.90 -6.94
C GLN A 16 2.26 7.51 -5.48
N ILE A 17 3.48 7.69 -4.99
CA ILE A 17 3.83 7.41 -3.59
C ILE A 17 3.01 8.29 -2.65
N LEU A 18 2.91 9.59 -2.92
CA LEU A 18 2.10 10.52 -2.12
C LEU A 18 0.60 10.20 -2.21
N ALA A 19 0.11 9.85 -3.40
CA ALA A 19 -1.28 9.44 -3.59
C ALA A 19 -1.59 8.16 -2.79
N PHE A 20 -0.73 7.14 -2.86
CA PHE A 20 -0.89 5.92 -2.05
C PHE A 20 -0.86 6.24 -0.55
N PHE A 21 0.09 7.06 -0.11
CA PHE A 21 0.15 7.51 1.28
C PHE A 21 -1.18 8.09 1.76
N LEU A 22 -1.73 9.06 1.02
CA LEU A 22 -2.99 9.71 1.39
C LEU A 22 -4.18 8.76 1.34
N ILE A 23 -4.32 8.00 0.26
CA ILE A 23 -5.44 7.04 0.08
C ILE A 23 -5.44 6.02 1.23
N TYR A 24 -4.29 5.39 1.50
CA TYR A 24 -4.22 4.37 2.54
C TYR A 24 -4.30 4.94 3.96
N SER A 25 -3.85 6.19 4.18
CA SER A 25 -4.09 6.88 5.44
C SER A 25 -5.58 7.15 5.69
N CYS A 26 -6.33 7.53 4.66
CA CYS A 26 -7.79 7.72 4.76
C CYS A 26 -8.52 6.38 4.93
N LEU A 27 -8.15 5.34 4.16
CA LEU A 27 -8.74 4.01 4.30
C LEU A 27 -8.46 3.43 5.69
N GLY A 28 -7.24 3.59 6.21
CA GLY A 28 -6.90 3.20 7.57
C GLY A 28 -7.73 3.90 8.62
N TRP A 29 -7.97 5.20 8.46
CA TRP A 29 -8.89 5.93 9.31
C TRP A 29 -10.32 5.36 9.27
N CYS A 30 -10.84 5.05 8.08
CA CYS A 30 -12.16 4.41 7.93
C CYS A 30 -12.22 3.08 8.70
N LEU A 31 -11.18 2.23 8.58
CA LEU A 31 -11.09 0.96 9.28
C LEU A 31 -11.09 1.14 10.81
N GLU A 32 -10.32 2.11 11.32
CA GLU A 32 -10.28 2.42 12.75
C GLU A 32 -11.62 2.90 13.29
N VAL A 33 -12.33 3.76 12.55
CA VAL A 33 -13.67 4.24 12.94
C VAL A 33 -14.69 3.10 12.91
N ILE A 34 -14.64 2.23 11.88
CA ILE A 34 -15.53 1.05 11.79
C ILE A 34 -15.23 0.09 12.95
N TYR A 35 -13.95 -0.22 13.21
CA TYR A 35 -13.55 -1.09 14.33
C TYR A 35 -14.03 -0.53 15.67
N ALA A 36 -13.84 0.77 15.93
CA ALA A 36 -14.33 1.42 17.11
C ALA A 36 -15.86 1.35 17.23
N ALA A 37 -16.58 1.59 16.13
CA ALA A 37 -18.05 1.53 16.10
C ALA A 37 -18.57 0.11 16.43
N VAL A 38 -17.95 -0.92 15.87
CA VAL A 38 -18.33 -2.32 16.13
C VAL A 38 -17.99 -2.75 17.56
N SER A 39 -16.83 -2.36 18.08
CA SER A 39 -16.37 -2.79 19.41
C SER A 39 -17.01 -2.02 20.57
N THR A 40 -17.29 -0.73 20.38
CA THR A 40 -17.82 0.13 21.46
C THR A 40 -19.28 0.57 21.28
N GLY A 41 -19.87 0.30 20.09
CA GLY A 41 -21.20 0.78 19.73
C GLY A 41 -21.28 2.30 19.45
N GLN A 42 -20.16 3.01 19.40
CA GLN A 42 -20.08 4.44 19.22
C GLN A 42 -19.18 4.81 18.04
N LEU A 43 -19.63 5.79 17.24
CA LEU A 43 -18.80 6.38 16.21
C LEU A 43 -17.81 7.36 16.84
N VAL A 44 -16.56 6.91 16.99
CA VAL A 44 -15.47 7.72 17.56
C VAL A 44 -14.46 8.03 16.46
N ASN A 45 -14.12 9.30 16.31
CA ASN A 45 -13.04 9.69 15.40
C ASN A 45 -11.68 9.28 16.02
N ARG A 46 -10.98 8.35 15.35
CA ARG A 46 -9.65 7.87 15.73
C ARG A 46 -8.53 8.40 14.84
N GLY A 47 -8.83 9.43 14.06
CA GLY A 47 -7.86 10.04 13.15
C GLY A 47 -6.80 10.87 13.85
N PHE A 48 -5.65 10.99 13.20
CA PHE A 48 -4.56 11.83 13.66
C PHE A 48 -4.97 13.30 13.66
N LEU A 49 -4.72 14.00 14.76
CA LEU A 49 -5.12 15.40 14.97
C LEU A 49 -6.62 15.68 14.68
N ASN A 50 -7.48 14.72 14.99
CA ASN A 50 -8.92 14.77 14.69
C ASN A 50 -9.26 14.86 13.18
N GLY A 51 -8.28 14.69 12.30
CA GLY A 51 -8.50 14.62 10.86
C GLY A 51 -8.89 13.22 10.37
N PRO A 52 -9.45 13.07 9.16
CA PRO A 52 -9.86 11.79 8.60
C PRO A 52 -8.66 11.03 8.00
N VAL A 53 -7.57 10.94 8.74
CA VAL A 53 -6.33 10.29 8.30
C VAL A 53 -5.63 9.57 9.45
N CYS A 54 -5.07 8.40 9.16
CA CYS A 54 -4.17 7.65 10.03
C CYS A 54 -2.85 7.41 9.30
N PRO A 55 -1.84 8.28 9.46
CA PRO A 55 -0.59 8.24 8.70
C PRO A 55 0.19 6.93 8.82
N ILE A 56 0.04 6.22 9.94
CA ILE A 56 0.69 4.93 10.16
C ILE A 56 0.33 3.91 9.08
N TYR A 57 -0.93 3.90 8.60
CA TYR A 57 -1.38 3.03 7.52
C TYR A 57 -0.76 3.44 6.18
N GLY A 58 -0.61 4.75 5.93
CA GLY A 58 0.06 5.26 4.73
C GLY A 58 1.53 4.87 4.66
N PHE A 59 2.28 5.06 5.75
CA PHE A 59 3.68 4.64 5.85
C PHE A 59 3.82 3.12 5.76
N GLY A 60 2.98 2.37 6.50
CA GLY A 60 2.96 0.91 6.47
C GLY A 60 2.74 0.40 5.04
N MET A 61 1.80 0.99 4.31
CA MET A 61 1.50 0.60 2.94
C MET A 61 2.66 0.86 1.97
N ILE A 62 3.35 2.00 2.08
CA ILE A 62 4.53 2.30 1.25
C ILE A 62 5.63 1.26 1.52
N ILE A 63 5.89 0.93 2.78
CA ILE A 63 6.89 -0.07 3.15
C ILE A 63 6.51 -1.45 2.59
N VAL A 64 5.24 -1.85 2.72
CA VAL A 64 4.71 -3.11 2.16
C VAL A 64 4.88 -3.15 0.65
N LEU A 65 4.47 -2.09 -0.06
CA LEU A 65 4.60 -2.00 -1.52
C LEU A 65 6.05 -2.17 -1.98
N PHE A 66 6.98 -1.47 -1.36
CA PHE A 66 8.38 -1.53 -1.78
C PHE A 66 9.06 -2.86 -1.41
N THR A 67 8.78 -3.39 -0.22
CA THR A 67 9.44 -4.59 0.29
C THR A 67 8.86 -5.87 -0.32
N LEU A 68 7.53 -5.95 -0.47
CA LEU A 68 6.86 -7.17 -0.91
C LEU A 68 6.54 -7.21 -2.41
N SER A 69 6.83 -6.13 -3.15
CA SER A 69 6.68 -6.11 -4.62
C SER A 69 7.35 -7.30 -5.33
N PRO A 70 8.58 -7.69 -4.99
CA PRO A 70 9.23 -8.85 -5.63
C PRO A 70 8.54 -10.19 -5.34
N LEU A 71 7.80 -10.29 -4.24
CA LEU A 71 7.12 -11.52 -3.81
C LEU A 71 5.70 -11.67 -4.37
N ALA A 72 5.22 -10.69 -5.07
CA ALA A 72 3.82 -10.55 -5.44
C ALA A 72 3.32 -11.58 -6.47
N ASP A 73 4.20 -12.25 -7.19
CA ASP A 73 3.84 -13.31 -8.11
C ASP A 73 3.64 -14.65 -7.39
N ASN A 74 4.21 -14.81 -6.21
CA ASN A 74 4.00 -15.99 -5.36
C ASN A 74 3.04 -15.66 -4.21
N LEU A 75 1.81 -16.16 -4.31
CA LEU A 75 0.75 -15.85 -3.34
C LEU A 75 1.12 -16.26 -1.91
N LEU A 76 1.77 -17.42 -1.73
CA LEU A 76 2.15 -17.90 -0.40
C LEU A 76 3.24 -17.02 0.23
N LEU A 77 4.28 -16.69 -0.53
CA LEU A 77 5.35 -15.81 -0.04
C LEU A 77 4.84 -14.40 0.22
N LEU A 78 3.94 -13.89 -0.63
CA LEU A 78 3.29 -12.60 -0.42
C LEU A 78 2.46 -12.58 0.86
N TYR A 79 1.66 -13.63 1.10
CA TYR A 79 0.86 -13.78 2.30
C TYR A 79 1.75 -13.83 3.55
N LEU A 80 2.77 -14.71 3.56
CA LEU A 80 3.70 -14.82 4.70
C LEU A 80 4.47 -13.51 4.95
N GLY A 81 4.93 -12.85 3.88
CA GLY A 81 5.52 -11.52 3.99
C GLY A 81 4.55 -10.48 4.57
N GLY A 82 3.28 -10.56 4.16
CA GLY A 82 2.20 -9.70 4.65
C GLY A 82 1.79 -10.00 6.10
N VAL A 83 2.02 -11.20 6.61
CA VAL A 83 1.88 -11.53 8.04
C VAL A 83 3.05 -10.94 8.82
N ILE A 84 4.28 -11.19 8.38
CA ILE A 84 5.50 -10.87 9.14
C ILE A 84 5.77 -9.36 9.14
N LEU A 85 5.82 -8.74 7.97
CA LEU A 85 6.28 -7.35 7.84
C LEU A 85 5.38 -6.36 8.59
N PRO A 86 4.05 -6.34 8.39
CA PRO A 86 3.18 -5.45 9.17
C PRO A 86 3.21 -5.74 10.67
N SER A 87 3.29 -7.02 11.08
CA SER A 87 3.39 -7.36 12.50
C SER A 87 4.67 -6.83 13.14
N VAL A 88 5.80 -6.88 12.43
CA VAL A 88 7.06 -6.26 12.90
C VAL A 88 6.92 -4.74 13.00
N LEU A 89 6.29 -4.11 12.00
CA LEU A 89 6.05 -2.66 12.02
C LEU A 89 5.13 -2.26 13.18
N GLU A 90 4.09 -3.03 13.44
CA GLU A 90 3.14 -2.82 14.54
C GLU A 90 3.82 -3.01 15.90
N LEU A 91 4.64 -4.05 16.06
CA LEU A 91 5.41 -4.30 17.26
C LEU A 91 6.40 -3.16 17.56
N VAL A 92 7.22 -2.80 16.56
CA VAL A 92 8.23 -1.74 16.70
C VAL A 92 7.55 -0.38 16.88
N GLY A 93 6.51 -0.08 16.10
CA GLY A 93 5.75 1.16 16.20
C GLY A 93 5.06 1.31 17.55
N GLY A 94 4.36 0.27 18.01
CA GLY A 94 3.70 0.27 19.32
C GLY A 94 4.68 0.43 20.48
N TRP A 95 5.80 -0.29 20.40
CA TRP A 95 6.87 -0.14 21.42
C TRP A 95 7.48 1.28 21.40
N ALA A 96 7.78 1.83 20.22
CA ALA A 96 8.35 3.16 20.09
C ALA A 96 7.37 4.24 20.59
N LEU A 97 6.10 4.16 20.23
CA LEU A 97 5.07 5.09 20.69
C LEU A 97 4.89 5.02 22.22
N TYR A 98 4.92 3.82 22.78
CA TYR A 98 4.87 3.65 24.23
C TYR A 98 6.09 4.29 24.93
N LYS A 99 7.28 4.12 24.35
CA LYS A 99 8.50 4.76 24.88
C LYS A 99 8.46 6.28 24.83
N LEU A 100 7.85 6.86 23.77
CA LEU A 100 7.78 8.30 23.56
C LEU A 100 6.66 8.96 24.41
N TYR A 101 5.49 8.33 24.44
CA TYR A 101 4.28 8.95 24.98
C TYR A 101 3.81 8.30 26.30
N HIS A 102 4.41 7.19 26.74
CA HIS A 102 4.00 6.41 27.91
C HIS A 102 2.52 5.97 27.89
N THR A 103 1.93 5.90 26.72
CA THR A 103 0.53 5.54 26.47
C THR A 103 0.45 4.51 25.36
N ARG A 104 -0.37 3.47 25.55
CA ARG A 104 -0.66 2.50 24.49
C ARG A 104 -1.76 3.04 23.60
N TRP A 105 -1.52 3.08 22.31
CA TRP A 105 -2.51 3.50 21.31
C TRP A 105 -3.44 2.36 20.95
N TRP A 106 -2.96 1.12 21.10
CA TRP A 106 -3.72 -0.12 21.03
C TRP A 106 -3.16 -1.10 22.06
N ASP A 107 -3.98 -2.04 22.50
CA ASP A 107 -3.58 -3.07 23.45
C ASP A 107 -4.27 -4.39 23.13
N TYR A 108 -3.48 -5.39 22.77
CA TYR A 108 -3.94 -6.74 22.46
C TYR A 108 -3.68 -7.72 23.61
N SER A 109 -3.48 -7.24 24.84
CA SER A 109 -3.15 -8.09 26.00
C SER A 109 -4.22 -9.15 26.27
N ASP A 110 -5.48 -8.86 25.95
CA ASP A 110 -6.61 -9.77 26.13
C ASP A 110 -6.75 -10.81 25.01
N PHE A 111 -5.99 -10.66 23.90
CA PHE A 111 -6.05 -11.58 22.78
C PHE A 111 -5.07 -12.74 22.95
N PRO A 112 -5.43 -13.97 22.48
CA PRO A 112 -4.54 -15.11 22.55
C PRO A 112 -3.30 -14.91 21.64
N PHE A 113 -2.19 -15.51 22.05
CA PHE A 113 -0.90 -15.43 21.32
C PHE A 113 -0.44 -13.98 21.04
N ASN A 114 -0.66 -13.08 22.01
CA ASN A 114 -0.11 -11.73 21.92
C ASN A 114 1.37 -11.68 22.35
N ILE A 115 2.10 -10.69 21.86
CA ILE A 115 3.47 -10.40 22.27
C ILE A 115 3.48 -9.02 22.94
N GLY A 116 3.49 -9.03 24.26
CA GLY A 116 3.54 -7.82 25.08
C GLY A 116 2.35 -6.86 24.86
N GLY A 117 1.23 -7.35 24.31
CA GLY A 117 0.06 -6.54 23.98
C GLY A 117 0.24 -5.65 22.74
N TYR A 118 1.39 -5.70 22.06
CA TYR A 118 1.64 -4.89 20.86
C TYR A 118 1.13 -5.54 19.58
N ILE A 119 1.21 -6.87 19.48
CA ILE A 119 0.73 -7.67 18.35
C ILE A 119 0.02 -8.91 18.87
N CYS A 120 -0.89 -9.49 18.06
CA CYS A 120 -1.45 -10.81 18.32
C CYS A 120 -1.62 -11.60 17.02
N LEU A 121 -1.72 -12.92 17.13
CA LEU A 121 -1.75 -13.82 15.98
C LEU A 121 -2.93 -13.53 15.05
N GLU A 122 -4.10 -13.26 15.59
CA GLU A 122 -5.32 -13.00 14.82
C GLU A 122 -5.16 -11.80 13.88
N PHE A 123 -4.72 -10.65 14.39
CA PHE A 123 -4.50 -9.46 13.58
C PHE A 123 -3.30 -9.62 12.64
N SER A 124 -2.25 -10.36 13.04
CA SER A 124 -1.13 -10.67 12.15
C SER A 124 -1.58 -11.46 10.92
N LEU A 125 -2.44 -12.47 11.08
CA LEU A 125 -3.00 -13.23 9.96
C LEU A 125 -3.91 -12.36 9.08
N LEU A 126 -4.69 -11.46 9.69
CA LEU A 126 -5.54 -10.51 8.99
C LEU A 126 -4.71 -9.52 8.16
N TRP A 127 -3.57 -9.04 8.66
CA TRP A 127 -2.62 -8.23 7.91
C TRP A 127 -2.11 -8.95 6.66
N GLY A 128 -1.85 -10.27 6.76
CA GLY A 128 -1.49 -11.11 5.62
C GLY A 128 -2.56 -11.08 4.52
N VAL A 129 -3.83 -11.24 4.87
CA VAL A 129 -4.96 -11.18 3.92
C VAL A 129 -5.06 -9.77 3.32
N GLY A 130 -5.04 -8.74 4.15
CA GLY A 130 -5.09 -7.33 3.71
C GLY A 130 -3.97 -7.00 2.73
N THR A 131 -2.74 -7.44 3.01
CA THR A 131 -1.59 -7.27 2.12
C THR A 131 -1.83 -7.91 0.76
N VAL A 132 -2.31 -9.15 0.72
CA VAL A 132 -2.60 -9.84 -0.54
C VAL A 132 -3.67 -9.08 -1.34
N VAL A 133 -4.76 -8.67 -0.70
CA VAL A 133 -5.85 -7.93 -1.36
C VAL A 133 -5.32 -6.63 -1.96
N VAL A 134 -4.61 -5.84 -1.18
CA VAL A 134 -4.06 -4.55 -1.64
C VAL A 134 -3.04 -4.75 -2.75
N MET A 135 -2.09 -5.69 -2.59
CA MET A 135 -1.06 -5.94 -3.59
C MET A 135 -1.62 -6.46 -4.91
N LYS A 136 -2.78 -7.12 -4.90
CA LYS A 136 -3.47 -7.54 -6.13
C LYS A 136 -4.35 -6.43 -6.73
N ALA A 137 -4.82 -5.49 -5.92
CA ALA A 137 -5.62 -4.36 -6.37
C ALA A 137 -4.78 -3.22 -6.98
N VAL A 138 -3.51 -3.08 -6.58
CA VAL A 138 -2.62 -2.05 -7.13
C VAL A 138 -2.16 -2.47 -8.53
N PRO A 139 -2.46 -1.68 -9.59
CA PRO A 139 -1.98 -1.97 -10.94
C PRO A 139 -0.45 -1.94 -10.94
N ARG A 140 0.15 -3.04 -11.39
CA ARG A 140 1.59 -3.10 -11.63
C ARG A 140 1.83 -2.95 -13.12
N ASP A 141 2.54 -1.91 -13.48
CA ASP A 141 3.22 -1.90 -14.77
C ASP A 141 4.38 -2.91 -14.69
N ARG A 142 4.12 -4.13 -15.21
CA ARG A 142 5.10 -5.23 -15.25
C ARG A 142 6.35 -4.91 -16.11
N GLY A 143 6.40 -3.71 -16.70
CA GLY A 143 7.50 -3.23 -17.54
C GLY A 143 8.65 -2.54 -16.83
N LEU A 144 8.58 -2.33 -15.49
CA LEU A 144 9.56 -1.47 -14.80
C LEU A 144 10.57 -2.19 -13.89
N CYS A 145 10.44 -3.50 -13.67
CA CYS A 145 11.39 -4.25 -12.83
C CYS A 145 11.68 -5.67 -13.33
N GLY A 146 11.82 -5.86 -14.63
CA GLY A 146 12.23 -7.15 -15.17
C GLY A 146 12.45 -7.04 -16.68
N ASP A 147 13.63 -7.33 -17.12
CA ASP A 147 14.11 -7.33 -18.50
C ASP A 147 14.38 -5.94 -19.10
N GLY A 148 15.31 -5.19 -18.50
CA GLY A 148 16.09 -4.24 -19.29
C GLY A 148 16.83 -5.03 -20.38
N PRO A 149 16.85 -4.54 -21.65
CA PRO A 149 17.62 -5.18 -22.70
C PRO A 149 19.09 -5.27 -22.25
N PRO A 150 19.83 -6.30 -22.70
CA PRO A 150 21.22 -6.50 -22.30
C PRO A 150 22.16 -5.36 -22.72
N ASP A 151 21.65 -4.38 -23.40
CA ASP A 151 22.40 -3.23 -23.97
C ASP A 151 21.92 -1.95 -23.30
N GLY A 152 22.44 -1.61 -22.14
CA GLY A 152 22.45 -0.32 -21.42
C GLY A 152 21.67 0.91 -21.96
N GLY A 153 20.53 0.73 -22.62
CA GLY A 153 19.71 1.78 -23.22
C GLY A 153 18.69 2.34 -22.26
N LEU A 154 18.78 3.64 -22.05
CA LEU A 154 17.84 4.50 -21.33
C LEU A 154 16.39 4.22 -21.76
N CYS A 155 15.50 3.93 -20.80
CA CYS A 155 14.08 3.73 -21.07
C CYS A 155 13.47 4.99 -21.70
N PRO A 156 12.88 4.91 -22.90
CA PRO A 156 12.14 6.03 -23.48
C PRO A 156 10.63 5.92 -23.19
N HIS A 157 10.09 7.03 -22.78
CA HIS A 157 8.72 7.50 -22.98
C HIS A 157 7.55 6.80 -22.29
N VAL A 158 7.10 7.47 -21.22
CA VAL A 158 5.70 7.51 -20.81
C VAL A 158 4.87 8.05 -21.98
N HIS A 159 4.09 7.20 -22.64
CA HIS A 159 3.09 7.65 -23.60
C HIS A 159 1.93 8.32 -22.87
N PRO A 160 1.56 9.54 -23.24
CA PRO A 160 0.31 10.13 -22.79
C PRO A 160 -0.88 9.34 -23.36
N VAL A 161 -1.91 9.25 -22.54
CA VAL A 161 -3.21 8.63 -22.79
C VAL A 161 -3.61 8.73 -24.27
N ARG A 162 -3.64 7.60 -24.98
CA ARG A 162 -4.26 7.51 -26.30
C ARG A 162 -5.76 7.60 -26.14
N LEU A 163 -6.30 8.81 -26.30
CA LEU A 163 -7.70 9.03 -26.63
C LEU A 163 -8.04 8.22 -27.88
N LEU A 164 -8.92 7.25 -27.73
CA LEU A 164 -9.55 6.48 -28.81
C LEU A 164 -10.23 7.44 -29.80
N ARG A 165 -9.50 7.86 -30.83
CA ARG A 165 -10.10 8.49 -31.99
C ARG A 165 -10.57 7.40 -32.94
N ARG A 166 -11.86 7.07 -32.83
CA ARG A 166 -12.62 6.25 -33.77
C ARG A 166 -12.47 6.85 -35.16
N ARG A 167 -11.65 6.25 -36.03
CA ARG A 167 -11.71 6.53 -37.47
C ARG A 167 -12.76 5.62 -38.11
N ARG A 168 -13.83 6.22 -38.56
CA ARG A 168 -14.78 5.68 -39.54
C ARG A 168 -14.11 5.65 -40.89
N GLY A 169 -14.29 4.54 -41.57
CA GLY A 169 -14.62 4.32 -42.94
C GLY A 169 -13.77 4.96 -44.04
N GLY A 170 -13.50 4.18 -45.04
CA GLY A 170 -13.27 4.66 -46.39
C GLY A 170 -12.19 3.91 -47.15
N ASP A 171 -12.63 2.86 -47.83
CA ASP A 171 -12.18 2.33 -49.10
C ASP A 171 -10.99 3.01 -49.79
N ARG A 172 -10.05 2.24 -50.32
CA ARG A 172 -9.94 1.91 -51.74
C ARG A 172 -8.66 1.13 -52.07
N LEU A 173 -8.89 0.04 -52.78
CA LEU A 173 -8.10 -0.65 -53.77
C LEU A 173 -7.10 0.21 -54.55
N CYS A 174 -5.95 -0.37 -54.85
CA CYS A 174 -5.13 -0.43 -56.08
C CYS A 174 -3.72 -0.80 -55.63
N GLY A 175 -3.09 -1.84 -56.07
CA GLY A 175 -2.97 -2.32 -57.45
C GLY A 175 -1.61 -1.95 -58.01
N LEU A 176 -0.80 -2.94 -58.22
CA LEU A 176 0.51 -3.11 -58.87
C LEU A 176 1.69 -3.23 -57.93
#